data_730bec5a92199dee281a76e610c79dc3
#
_entry.id   730bec5a92199dee281a76e610c79dc3
#
_cell.length_a   1.000
_cell.length_b   1.000
_cell.length_c   1.000
_cell.angle_alpha   90.00
_cell.angle_beta   90.00
_cell.angle_gamma   90.00
#
_symmetry.space_group_name_H-M   'P 1'
#
loop_
_entity.id
_entity.type
_entity.pdbx_description
1 polymer ?
#
loop_
_entity_poly.entity_id
_entity_poly.type
_entity_poly.pdbx_seq_one_letter_code
_entity_poly.pdbx_strand_id
1 'polypeptide(L)'
;MAKEHFNRTKPHVNIGTIGHVDHGKTTLTAAITKYLANKGYAKFEDYADIDKAPEERERGITINTAHVEYETDKRHYAHVDCPGHADYIKNMITGAAQMDGAILVVSAEDGVMPQTKEHVLLARQVGVPAIVVFLNKTDQVDDEELLELVEMEVRETLAEYGFDEDCPIIKGSALKALEASSNDDPACACIAELMDAVDNYIPTPDRKADLPFLMPVEDVFTITGRGTVATGRVERGQLKTNDTVEIVGLEEEKKSTVCTGIEMFRKILDYAEAGDNIGCLLRGVQRTDVKRGQVLSAPGSIHPHTKFTGQVYVLSKDEGGRHTPFFNNYRPQFYFRTTDVTGVITLPEGTEMCMPGDNVDMNVELITPIAIEEGLRFAIREGGRTVGSGVVTSINE
;
A
#
# COMPACT_ATOMS: atom_id res chain seq x y z
N MET A 1 -17.80 -6.05 27.00
CA MET A 1 -17.77 -7.36 26.34
C MET A 1 -16.33 -7.77 26.18
N ALA A 2 -16.00 -9.06 26.40
CA ALA A 2 -14.66 -9.57 26.11
C ALA A 2 -14.43 -9.45 24.59
N LYS A 3 -13.23 -9.01 24.17
CA LYS A 3 -12.88 -8.99 22.75
C LYS A 3 -12.70 -10.42 22.26
N GLU A 4 -13.09 -10.66 21.02
CA GLU A 4 -12.89 -11.94 20.36
C GLU A 4 -11.41 -12.18 20.07
N HIS A 5 -11.00 -13.46 20.08
CA HIS A 5 -9.68 -13.86 19.60
C HIS A 5 -9.72 -14.12 18.10
N PHE A 6 -8.66 -13.71 17.40
CA PHE A 6 -8.49 -14.00 15.99
C PHE A 6 -8.06 -15.46 15.79
N ASN A 7 -8.79 -16.19 14.96
CA ASN A 7 -8.47 -17.58 14.61
C ASN A 7 -7.86 -17.65 13.21
N ARG A 8 -6.63 -18.11 13.11
CA ARG A 8 -5.91 -18.32 11.85
C ARG A 8 -6.34 -19.62 11.19
N THR A 9 -7.46 -19.64 10.50
CA THR A 9 -7.98 -20.84 9.81
C THR A 9 -7.70 -20.84 8.31
N LYS A 10 -7.38 -19.70 7.73
CA LYS A 10 -7.15 -19.49 6.29
C LYS A 10 -5.87 -18.70 6.05
N PRO A 11 -5.21 -18.86 4.89
CA PRO A 11 -4.12 -17.99 4.50
C PRO A 11 -4.56 -16.51 4.48
N HIS A 12 -3.75 -15.64 5.08
CA HIS A 12 -4.00 -14.21 5.11
C HIS A 12 -3.32 -13.53 3.92
N VAL A 13 -4.06 -12.67 3.21
CA VAL A 13 -3.58 -11.92 2.05
C VAL A 13 -4.00 -10.46 2.17
N ASN A 14 -3.07 -9.54 1.94
CA ASN A 14 -3.36 -8.12 1.89
C ASN A 14 -3.59 -7.71 0.44
N ILE A 15 -4.77 -7.20 0.14
CA ILE A 15 -5.07 -6.62 -1.17
C ILE A 15 -5.54 -5.19 -1.01
N GLY A 16 -5.64 -4.46 -2.10
CA GLY A 16 -6.23 -3.13 -2.05
C GLY A 16 -6.64 -2.63 -3.40
N THR A 17 -7.48 -1.59 -3.38
CA THR A 17 -7.94 -0.88 -4.56
C THR A 17 -7.02 0.27 -4.89
N ILE A 18 -6.57 0.34 -6.15
CA ILE A 18 -5.79 1.43 -6.74
C ILE A 18 -6.46 1.93 -8.02
N GLY A 19 -6.13 3.10 -8.49
CA GLY A 19 -6.68 3.69 -9.72
C GLY A 19 -7.04 5.16 -9.54
N HIS A 20 -7.50 5.79 -10.61
CA HIS A 20 -7.81 7.21 -10.66
C HIS A 20 -8.91 7.63 -9.67
N VAL A 21 -8.95 8.93 -9.31
CA VAL A 21 -10.09 9.50 -8.57
C VAL A 21 -11.38 9.29 -9.37
N ASP A 22 -12.51 9.12 -8.68
CA ASP A 22 -13.84 8.92 -9.26
C ASP A 22 -14.05 7.65 -10.12
N HIS A 23 -13.04 6.77 -10.25
CA HIS A 23 -13.21 5.46 -10.90
C HIS A 23 -14.01 4.44 -10.07
N GLY A 24 -14.37 4.79 -8.82
CA GLY A 24 -15.28 3.98 -7.97
C GLY A 24 -14.59 2.94 -7.09
N LYS A 25 -13.35 3.18 -6.65
CA LYS A 25 -12.60 2.29 -5.75
C LYS A 25 -13.34 1.99 -4.45
N THR A 26 -13.73 3.04 -3.71
CA THR A 26 -14.45 2.91 -2.44
C THR A 26 -15.84 2.30 -2.64
N THR A 27 -16.52 2.60 -3.75
CA THR A 27 -17.80 1.98 -4.12
C THR A 27 -17.62 0.48 -4.35
N LEU A 28 -16.53 0.07 -5.04
CA LEU A 28 -16.20 -1.34 -5.24
C LEU A 28 -15.90 -2.05 -3.93
N THR A 29 -15.12 -1.42 -3.05
CA THR A 29 -14.82 -1.94 -1.70
C THR A 29 -16.09 -2.16 -0.90
N ALA A 30 -17.03 -1.21 -0.91
CA ALA A 30 -18.34 -1.34 -0.27
C ALA A 30 -19.17 -2.49 -0.89
N ALA A 31 -19.18 -2.62 -2.23
CA ALA A 31 -19.89 -3.70 -2.93
C ALA A 31 -19.33 -5.08 -2.57
N ILE A 32 -18.00 -5.23 -2.49
CA ILE A 32 -17.33 -6.47 -2.05
C ILE A 32 -17.75 -6.83 -0.63
N THR A 33 -17.67 -5.87 0.31
CA THR A 33 -18.05 -6.15 1.71
C THR A 33 -19.51 -6.51 1.85
N LYS A 34 -20.42 -5.87 1.08
CA LYS A 34 -21.85 -6.22 1.05
C LYS A 34 -22.09 -7.62 0.53
N TYR A 35 -21.50 -7.94 -0.63
CA TYR A 35 -21.63 -9.26 -1.24
C TYR A 35 -21.17 -10.39 -0.31
N LEU A 36 -20.01 -10.20 0.33
CA LEU A 36 -19.45 -11.18 1.27
C LEU A 36 -20.18 -11.20 2.61
N ALA A 37 -20.72 -10.07 3.09
CA ALA A 37 -21.55 -10.03 4.29
C ALA A 37 -22.83 -10.85 4.12
N ASN A 38 -23.48 -10.82 2.96
CA ASN A 38 -24.64 -11.64 2.64
C ASN A 38 -24.32 -13.15 2.64
N LYS A 39 -23.05 -13.52 2.47
CA LYS A 39 -22.56 -14.90 2.62
C LYS A 39 -22.07 -15.25 4.03
N GLY A 40 -22.06 -14.28 4.95
CA GLY A 40 -21.55 -14.45 6.32
C GLY A 40 -20.03 -14.38 6.44
N TYR A 41 -19.32 -13.88 5.41
CA TYR A 41 -17.86 -13.80 5.32
C TYR A 41 -17.27 -12.40 5.59
N ALA A 42 -18.13 -11.41 5.82
CA ALA A 42 -17.72 -10.05 6.13
C ALA A 42 -18.72 -9.38 7.05
N LYS A 43 -18.28 -8.25 7.64
CA LYS A 43 -19.18 -7.22 8.13
C LYS A 43 -19.37 -6.21 6.98
N PHE A 44 -20.62 -5.87 6.64
CA PHE A 44 -20.86 -4.83 5.65
C PHE A 44 -20.33 -3.48 6.16
N GLU A 45 -19.48 -2.85 5.37
CA GLU A 45 -18.99 -1.49 5.56
C GLU A 45 -19.51 -0.65 4.39
N ASP A 46 -20.38 0.32 4.70
CA ASP A 46 -20.92 1.23 3.68
C ASP A 46 -19.86 2.28 3.27
N TYR A 47 -20.07 2.95 2.14
CA TYR A 47 -19.20 4.03 1.66
C TYR A 47 -18.86 5.04 2.78
N ALA A 48 -19.87 5.47 3.55
CA ALA A 48 -19.69 6.40 4.66
C ALA A 48 -18.95 5.80 5.88
N ASP A 49 -18.85 4.48 5.96
CA ASP A 49 -18.10 3.77 7.01
C ASP A 49 -16.64 3.53 6.58
N ILE A 50 -16.35 3.54 5.28
CA ILE A 50 -15.00 3.46 4.72
C ILE A 50 -14.36 4.86 4.76
N ASP A 51 -14.97 5.86 4.14
CA ASP A 51 -14.54 7.26 4.16
C ASP A 51 -15.08 7.97 5.41
N LYS A 52 -14.35 7.86 6.52
CA LYS A 52 -14.83 8.29 7.85
C LYS A 52 -14.57 9.75 8.17
N ALA A 53 -13.52 10.34 7.59
CA ALA A 53 -13.13 11.70 7.90
C ALA A 53 -14.18 12.71 7.38
N PRO A 54 -14.50 13.77 8.15
CA PRO A 54 -15.43 14.80 7.70
C PRO A 54 -15.05 15.41 6.36
N GLU A 55 -13.75 15.61 6.12
CA GLU A 55 -13.21 16.16 4.88
C GLU A 55 -13.38 15.20 3.68
N GLU A 56 -13.29 13.89 3.89
CA GLU A 56 -13.54 12.86 2.88
C GLU A 56 -14.99 12.89 2.42
N ARG A 57 -15.92 12.97 3.39
CA ARG A 57 -17.36 13.05 3.12
C ARG A 57 -17.77 14.35 2.43
N GLU A 58 -17.18 15.49 2.82
CA GLU A 58 -17.47 16.78 2.24
C GLU A 58 -17.00 16.89 0.79
N ARG A 59 -15.82 16.32 0.50
CA ARG A 59 -15.21 16.37 -0.85
C ARG A 59 -15.61 15.19 -1.74
N GLY A 60 -16.17 14.10 -1.17
CA GLY A 60 -16.50 12.87 -1.88
C GLY A 60 -15.28 12.10 -2.40
N ILE A 61 -14.10 12.28 -1.77
CA ILE A 61 -12.85 11.64 -2.17
C ILE A 61 -12.16 11.00 -0.96
N THR A 62 -11.54 9.85 -1.17
CA THR A 62 -10.71 9.19 -0.14
C THR A 62 -9.40 9.96 0.02
N ILE A 63 -9.07 10.32 1.26
CA ILE A 63 -7.84 11.04 1.64
C ILE A 63 -6.86 10.09 2.32
N ASN A 64 -7.35 9.32 3.29
CA ASN A 64 -6.56 8.36 4.05
C ASN A 64 -6.85 6.95 3.58
N THR A 65 -5.88 6.05 3.77
CA THR A 65 -6.12 4.63 3.54
C THR A 65 -7.13 4.09 4.54
N ALA A 66 -8.14 3.37 4.07
CA ALA A 66 -9.08 2.66 4.92
C ALA A 66 -8.80 1.16 4.86
N HIS A 67 -8.96 0.47 6.00
CA HIS A 67 -8.77 -0.97 6.09
C HIS A 67 -10.09 -1.65 6.41
N VAL A 68 -10.48 -2.61 5.58
CA VAL A 68 -11.64 -3.47 5.79
C VAL A 68 -11.22 -4.94 5.81
N GLU A 69 -11.97 -5.77 6.54
CA GLU A 69 -11.71 -7.20 6.72
C GLU A 69 -12.83 -8.01 6.07
N TYR A 70 -12.48 -9.05 5.34
CA TYR A 70 -13.41 -10.04 4.84
C TYR A 70 -12.74 -11.37 4.52
N GLU A 71 -13.54 -12.38 4.25
CA GLU A 71 -13.07 -13.72 3.89
C GLU A 71 -13.76 -14.21 2.62
N THR A 72 -13.14 -15.19 2.00
CA THR A 72 -13.76 -16.10 1.04
C THR A 72 -13.70 -17.53 1.61
N ASP A 73 -14.16 -18.51 0.85
CA ASP A 73 -13.97 -19.92 1.23
C ASP A 73 -12.48 -20.30 1.36
N LYS A 74 -11.61 -19.64 0.58
CA LYS A 74 -10.21 -20.00 0.44
C LYS A 74 -9.28 -19.18 1.33
N ARG A 75 -9.57 -17.88 1.55
CA ARG A 75 -8.62 -16.91 2.12
C ARG A 75 -9.28 -15.91 3.06
N HIS A 76 -8.47 -15.36 3.96
CA HIS A 76 -8.79 -14.19 4.77
C HIS A 76 -8.08 -12.96 4.19
N TYR A 77 -8.80 -11.86 4.02
CA TYR A 77 -8.30 -10.64 3.39
C TYR A 77 -8.30 -9.45 4.34
N ALA A 78 -7.18 -8.72 4.37
CA ALA A 78 -7.16 -7.32 4.74
C ALA A 78 -7.17 -6.50 3.45
N HIS A 79 -8.16 -5.65 3.27
CA HIS A 79 -8.31 -4.82 2.09
C HIS A 79 -8.00 -3.36 2.43
N VAL A 80 -7.10 -2.77 1.68
CA VAL A 80 -6.67 -1.37 1.81
C VAL A 80 -7.32 -0.56 0.71
N ASP A 81 -8.27 0.30 1.04
CA ASP A 81 -8.80 1.27 0.08
C ASP A 81 -7.89 2.49 0.00
N CYS A 82 -7.31 2.73 -1.18
CA CYS A 82 -6.32 3.77 -1.41
C CYS A 82 -6.93 5.03 -2.01
N PRO A 83 -6.44 6.24 -1.62
CA PRO A 83 -6.83 7.48 -2.27
C PRO A 83 -6.45 7.47 -3.74
N GLY A 84 -7.29 8.11 -4.58
CA GLY A 84 -7.06 8.23 -6.02
C GLY A 84 -6.46 9.56 -6.45
N HIS A 85 -6.55 10.60 -5.62
CA HIS A 85 -6.15 11.95 -5.98
C HIS A 85 -4.63 12.17 -5.81
N ALA A 86 -4.01 12.89 -6.75
CA ALA A 86 -2.57 13.14 -6.78
C ALA A 86 -2.01 13.80 -5.49
N ASP A 87 -2.80 14.64 -4.81
CA ASP A 87 -2.38 15.29 -3.56
C ASP A 87 -2.16 14.28 -2.42
N TYR A 88 -2.76 13.09 -2.49
CA TYR A 88 -2.69 12.06 -1.45
C TYR A 88 -1.83 10.85 -1.83
N ILE A 89 -1.01 11.01 -2.87
CA ILE A 89 -0.14 9.94 -3.38
C ILE A 89 0.76 9.32 -2.30
N LYS A 90 1.16 10.10 -1.31
CA LYS A 90 1.92 9.61 -0.14
C LYS A 90 1.15 8.53 0.64
N ASN A 91 -0.14 8.73 0.84
CA ASN A 91 -1.00 7.75 1.51
C ASN A 91 -1.23 6.53 0.60
N MET A 92 -1.35 6.75 -0.72
CA MET A 92 -1.42 5.67 -1.71
C MET A 92 -0.15 4.80 -1.68
N ILE A 93 1.05 5.39 -1.70
CA ILE A 93 2.32 4.65 -1.61
C ILE A 93 2.38 3.82 -0.31
N THR A 94 1.99 4.41 0.81
CA THR A 94 1.96 3.72 2.10
C THR A 94 0.99 2.53 2.09
N GLY A 95 -0.19 2.71 1.51
CA GLY A 95 -1.18 1.64 1.35
C GLY A 95 -0.69 0.54 0.40
N ALA A 96 -0.17 0.92 -0.78
CA ALA A 96 0.33 -0.03 -1.77
C ALA A 96 1.50 -0.87 -1.25
N ALA A 97 2.38 -0.30 -0.42
CA ALA A 97 3.49 -1.04 0.20
C ALA A 97 3.03 -2.17 1.14
N GLN A 98 1.76 -2.16 1.54
CA GLN A 98 1.19 -3.20 2.38
C GLN A 98 0.53 -4.34 1.59
N MET A 99 0.36 -4.20 0.28
CA MET A 99 -0.40 -5.14 -0.54
C MET A 99 0.44 -6.34 -0.99
N ASP A 100 -0.19 -7.50 -0.98
CA ASP A 100 0.30 -8.75 -1.59
C ASP A 100 -0.28 -8.92 -3.00
N GLY A 101 -1.23 -8.08 -3.38
CA GLY A 101 -1.84 -7.95 -4.70
C GLY A 101 -2.75 -6.73 -4.74
N ALA A 102 -3.06 -6.22 -5.93
CA ALA A 102 -3.92 -5.06 -6.08
C ALA A 102 -5.09 -5.32 -7.04
N ILE A 103 -6.19 -4.59 -6.80
CA ILE A 103 -7.31 -4.46 -7.73
C ILE A 103 -7.19 -3.08 -8.38
N LEU A 104 -6.85 -3.05 -9.66
CA LEU A 104 -6.84 -1.81 -10.42
C LEU A 104 -8.26 -1.50 -10.91
N VAL A 105 -8.81 -0.40 -10.46
CA VAL A 105 -10.15 0.05 -10.84
C VAL A 105 -10.04 1.11 -11.92
N VAL A 106 -10.61 0.82 -13.08
CA VAL A 106 -10.64 1.71 -14.24
C VAL A 106 -12.10 1.94 -14.64
N SER A 107 -12.49 3.20 -14.85
CA SER A 107 -13.81 3.52 -15.41
C SER A 107 -13.83 3.18 -16.89
N ALA A 108 -14.85 2.45 -17.33
CA ALA A 108 -15.06 2.11 -18.74
C ALA A 108 -15.32 3.35 -19.62
N GLU A 109 -15.86 4.42 -19.02
CA GLU A 109 -16.13 5.69 -19.69
C GLU A 109 -14.86 6.52 -19.90
N ASP A 110 -13.99 6.57 -18.87
CA ASP A 110 -12.82 7.45 -18.85
C ASP A 110 -11.54 6.79 -19.39
N GLY A 111 -11.45 5.45 -19.35
CA GLY A 111 -10.27 4.68 -19.73
C GLY A 111 -9.08 4.89 -18.78
N VAL A 112 -7.86 4.75 -19.32
CA VAL A 112 -6.62 4.91 -18.57
C VAL A 112 -6.29 6.39 -18.38
N MET A 113 -6.34 6.85 -17.15
CA MET A 113 -6.08 8.23 -16.76
C MET A 113 -4.65 8.40 -16.20
N PRO A 114 -4.11 9.64 -16.12
CA PRO A 114 -2.74 9.86 -15.65
C PRO A 114 -2.43 9.25 -14.27
N GLN A 115 -3.37 9.34 -13.30
CA GLN A 115 -3.17 8.71 -11.99
C GLN A 115 -3.29 7.19 -12.06
N THR A 116 -4.00 6.61 -13.05
CA THR A 116 -4.00 5.16 -13.28
C THR A 116 -2.57 4.68 -13.56
N LYS A 117 -1.89 5.34 -14.51
CA LYS A 117 -0.48 5.05 -14.85
C LYS A 117 0.45 5.25 -13.65
N GLU A 118 0.31 6.37 -12.93
CA GLU A 118 1.12 6.63 -11.73
C GLU A 118 0.91 5.56 -10.64
N HIS A 119 -0.33 5.11 -10.42
CA HIS A 119 -0.63 4.07 -9.43
C HIS A 119 -0.05 2.71 -9.82
N VAL A 120 -0.12 2.32 -11.11
CA VAL A 120 0.48 1.09 -11.61
C VAL A 120 2.01 1.14 -11.45
N LEU A 121 2.64 2.25 -11.83
CA LEU A 121 4.06 2.47 -11.64
C LEU A 121 4.47 2.34 -10.16
N LEU A 122 3.76 3.02 -9.26
CA LEU A 122 4.04 2.99 -7.83
C LEU A 122 3.82 1.61 -7.22
N ALA A 123 2.76 0.91 -7.60
CA ALA A 123 2.52 -0.47 -7.19
C ALA A 123 3.70 -1.38 -7.58
N ARG A 124 4.23 -1.22 -8.78
CA ARG A 124 5.43 -1.95 -9.23
C ARG A 124 6.65 -1.63 -8.39
N GLN A 125 6.86 -0.34 -8.07
CA GLN A 125 8.01 0.12 -7.30
C GLN A 125 8.00 -0.39 -5.85
N VAL A 126 6.84 -0.39 -5.21
CA VAL A 126 6.71 -0.91 -3.83
C VAL A 126 6.67 -2.44 -3.78
N GLY A 127 6.64 -3.11 -4.94
CA GLY A 127 6.79 -4.55 -5.06
C GLY A 127 5.49 -5.34 -5.01
N VAL A 128 4.35 -4.74 -5.36
CA VAL A 128 3.09 -5.48 -5.57
C VAL A 128 3.32 -6.53 -6.68
N PRO A 129 3.12 -7.83 -6.39
CA PRO A 129 3.51 -8.88 -7.34
C PRO A 129 2.51 -9.09 -8.48
N ALA A 130 1.21 -8.83 -8.26
CA ALA A 130 0.16 -9.12 -9.21
C ALA A 130 -1.00 -8.12 -9.11
N ILE A 131 -1.65 -7.84 -10.23
CA ILE A 131 -2.81 -6.96 -10.35
C ILE A 131 -3.96 -7.72 -11.02
N VAL A 132 -5.15 -7.60 -10.45
CA VAL A 132 -6.43 -7.95 -11.09
C VAL A 132 -7.12 -6.65 -11.47
N VAL A 133 -7.75 -6.58 -12.62
CA VAL A 133 -8.42 -5.36 -13.08
C VAL A 133 -9.93 -5.48 -12.92
N PHE A 134 -10.55 -4.40 -12.43
CA PHE A 134 -11.99 -4.23 -12.46
C PHE A 134 -12.35 -3.03 -13.37
N LEU A 135 -12.89 -3.33 -14.55
CA LEU A 135 -13.40 -2.33 -15.47
C LEU A 135 -14.82 -1.94 -15.02
N ASN A 136 -14.87 -0.82 -14.30
CA ASN A 136 -16.07 -0.34 -13.61
C ASN A 136 -16.93 0.57 -14.50
N LYS A 137 -18.16 0.84 -14.07
CA LYS A 137 -19.13 1.71 -14.74
C LYS A 137 -19.51 1.23 -16.16
N THR A 138 -19.46 -0.06 -16.42
CA THR A 138 -19.83 -0.61 -17.74
C THR A 138 -21.30 -0.36 -18.10
N ASP A 139 -22.13 -0.05 -17.11
CA ASP A 139 -23.53 0.36 -17.29
C ASP A 139 -23.72 1.75 -17.91
N GLN A 140 -22.65 2.53 -18.03
CA GLN A 140 -22.63 3.84 -18.66
C GLN A 140 -22.14 3.80 -20.11
N VAL A 141 -21.69 2.63 -20.59
CA VAL A 141 -21.14 2.43 -21.93
C VAL A 141 -21.94 1.36 -22.65
N ASP A 142 -22.67 1.78 -23.68
CA ASP A 142 -23.49 0.87 -24.51
C ASP A 142 -22.70 0.26 -25.69
N ASP A 143 -21.48 0.72 -25.94
CA ASP A 143 -20.63 0.32 -27.07
C ASP A 143 -19.61 -0.74 -26.64
N GLU A 144 -19.77 -1.98 -27.13
CA GLU A 144 -18.85 -3.09 -26.85
C GLU A 144 -17.47 -2.86 -27.44
N GLU A 145 -17.34 -2.18 -28.58
CA GLU A 145 -16.05 -1.87 -29.21
C GLU A 145 -15.25 -0.92 -28.35
N LEU A 146 -15.91 0.03 -27.68
CA LEU A 146 -15.27 0.95 -26.74
C LEU A 146 -14.75 0.20 -25.50
N LEU A 147 -15.53 -0.75 -24.98
CA LEU A 147 -15.09 -1.59 -23.84
C LEU A 147 -13.85 -2.43 -24.19
N GLU A 148 -13.78 -2.97 -25.42
CA GLU A 148 -12.61 -3.70 -25.89
C GLU A 148 -11.39 -2.81 -26.07
N LEU A 149 -11.56 -1.58 -26.56
CA LEU A 149 -10.48 -0.59 -26.68
C LEU A 149 -9.91 -0.21 -25.32
N VAL A 150 -10.76 0.06 -24.34
CA VAL A 150 -10.32 0.38 -22.98
C VAL A 150 -9.59 -0.82 -22.34
N GLU A 151 -10.10 -2.05 -22.57
CA GLU A 151 -9.40 -3.24 -22.10
C GLU A 151 -8.00 -3.37 -22.70
N MET A 152 -7.85 -3.13 -24.00
CA MET A 152 -6.54 -3.14 -24.67
C MET A 152 -5.59 -2.08 -24.08
N GLU A 153 -6.06 -0.86 -23.90
CA GLU A 153 -5.27 0.24 -23.30
C GLU A 153 -4.79 -0.12 -21.88
N VAL A 154 -5.64 -0.76 -21.09
CA VAL A 154 -5.27 -1.23 -19.74
C VAL A 154 -4.19 -2.31 -19.82
N ARG A 155 -4.31 -3.30 -20.71
CA ARG A 155 -3.31 -4.36 -20.91
C ARG A 155 -1.97 -3.79 -21.36
N GLU A 156 -1.97 -2.88 -22.32
CA GLU A 156 -0.76 -2.18 -22.78
C GLU A 156 -0.08 -1.41 -21.62
N THR A 157 -0.88 -0.69 -20.82
CA THR A 157 -0.36 0.02 -19.65
C THR A 157 0.26 -0.92 -18.63
N LEU A 158 -0.36 -2.06 -18.34
CA LEU A 158 0.18 -3.06 -17.41
C LEU A 158 1.49 -3.66 -17.92
N ALA A 159 1.56 -4.00 -19.22
CA ALA A 159 2.76 -4.50 -19.86
C ALA A 159 3.91 -3.49 -19.83
N GLU A 160 3.63 -2.20 -20.10
CA GLU A 160 4.60 -1.09 -20.04
C GLU A 160 5.31 -1.02 -18.69
N TYR A 161 4.56 -1.23 -17.59
CA TYR A 161 5.13 -1.22 -16.22
C TYR A 161 5.56 -2.60 -15.71
N GLY A 162 5.60 -3.62 -16.58
CA GLY A 162 6.13 -4.95 -16.30
C GLY A 162 5.20 -5.83 -15.43
N PHE A 163 3.90 -5.58 -15.46
CA PHE A 163 2.89 -6.51 -14.98
C PHE A 163 2.45 -7.46 -16.11
N ASP A 164 1.77 -8.53 -15.74
CA ASP A 164 1.22 -9.50 -16.66
C ASP A 164 0.04 -8.89 -17.45
N GLU A 165 0.17 -8.81 -18.77
CA GLU A 165 -0.89 -8.32 -19.66
C GLU A 165 -2.07 -9.27 -19.76
N ASP A 166 -1.87 -10.57 -19.48
CA ASP A 166 -2.90 -11.59 -19.48
C ASP A 166 -3.63 -11.71 -18.13
N CYS A 167 -3.42 -10.74 -17.21
CA CYS A 167 -4.12 -10.70 -15.94
C CYS A 167 -5.65 -10.66 -16.12
N PRO A 168 -6.42 -11.19 -15.15
CA PRO A 168 -7.88 -11.13 -15.20
C PRO A 168 -8.41 -9.70 -15.24
N ILE A 169 -9.30 -9.41 -16.19
CA ILE A 169 -10.05 -8.15 -16.29
C ILE A 169 -11.54 -8.48 -16.18
N ILE A 170 -12.16 -8.03 -15.10
CA ILE A 170 -13.57 -8.24 -14.82
C ILE A 170 -14.33 -6.96 -15.17
N LYS A 171 -15.40 -7.08 -15.94
CA LYS A 171 -16.26 -5.98 -16.38
C LYS A 171 -17.53 -5.94 -15.52
N GLY A 172 -17.91 -4.74 -15.03
CA GLY A 172 -19.12 -4.61 -14.24
C GLY A 172 -19.43 -3.20 -13.76
N SER A 173 -20.46 -3.10 -12.91
CA SER A 173 -20.84 -1.88 -12.24
C SER A 173 -20.86 -2.12 -10.72
N ALA A 174 -19.88 -1.56 -10.04
CA ALA A 174 -19.80 -1.64 -8.57
C ALA A 174 -21.02 -0.98 -7.90
N LEU A 175 -21.55 0.11 -8.48
CA LEU A 175 -22.72 0.79 -7.95
C LEU A 175 -23.98 -0.09 -8.05
N LYS A 176 -24.25 -0.70 -9.20
CA LYS A 176 -25.39 -1.61 -9.36
C LYS A 176 -25.30 -2.84 -8.44
N ALA A 177 -24.09 -3.37 -8.28
CA ALA A 177 -23.86 -4.47 -7.34
C ALA A 177 -24.09 -4.03 -5.88
N LEU A 178 -23.67 -2.80 -5.53
CA LEU A 178 -23.90 -2.23 -4.20
C LEU A 178 -25.40 -1.97 -3.94
N GLU A 179 -26.16 -1.55 -4.93
CA GLU A 179 -27.60 -1.27 -4.82
C GLU A 179 -28.46 -2.55 -4.87
N ALA A 180 -27.93 -3.66 -5.38
CA ALA A 180 -28.64 -4.93 -5.49
C ALA A 180 -29.24 -5.39 -4.15
N SER A 181 -30.45 -5.93 -4.19
CA SER A 181 -31.17 -6.37 -3.00
C SER A 181 -30.71 -7.73 -2.45
N SER A 182 -30.12 -8.57 -3.30
CA SER A 182 -29.58 -9.88 -2.93
C SER A 182 -28.39 -10.28 -3.83
N ASN A 183 -27.61 -11.28 -3.40
CA ASN A 183 -26.49 -11.80 -4.21
C ASN A 183 -26.93 -12.58 -5.47
N ASP A 184 -28.22 -12.92 -5.58
CA ASP A 184 -28.78 -13.58 -6.78
C ASP A 184 -29.07 -12.57 -7.90
N ASP A 185 -28.97 -11.29 -7.63
CA ASP A 185 -29.11 -10.23 -8.63
C ASP A 185 -27.97 -10.37 -9.66
N PRO A 186 -28.28 -10.36 -10.99
CA PRO A 186 -27.26 -10.40 -12.03
C PRO A 186 -26.16 -9.33 -11.88
N ALA A 187 -26.48 -8.17 -11.30
CA ALA A 187 -25.50 -7.11 -11.03
C ALA A 187 -24.39 -7.56 -10.09
N CYS A 188 -24.62 -8.55 -9.23
CA CYS A 188 -23.63 -9.09 -8.29
C CYS A 188 -22.67 -10.11 -8.94
N ALA A 189 -22.94 -10.59 -10.16
CA ALA A 189 -22.10 -11.58 -10.81
C ALA A 189 -20.66 -11.11 -11.00
N CYS A 190 -20.45 -9.83 -11.34
CA CYS A 190 -19.13 -9.25 -11.49
C CYS A 190 -18.31 -9.24 -10.18
N ILE A 191 -18.97 -9.09 -9.03
CA ILE A 191 -18.28 -9.14 -7.71
C ILE A 191 -17.88 -10.58 -7.38
N ALA A 192 -18.73 -11.55 -7.70
CA ALA A 192 -18.41 -12.97 -7.54
C ALA A 192 -17.20 -13.37 -8.39
N GLU A 193 -17.19 -12.97 -9.65
CA GLU A 193 -16.11 -13.21 -10.61
C GLU A 193 -14.81 -12.53 -10.19
N LEU A 194 -14.90 -11.27 -9.73
CA LEU A 194 -13.75 -10.55 -9.18
C LEU A 194 -13.13 -11.29 -8.01
N MET A 195 -13.93 -11.73 -7.05
CA MET A 195 -13.42 -12.42 -5.87
C MET A 195 -12.83 -13.79 -6.21
N ASP A 196 -13.39 -14.50 -7.19
CA ASP A 196 -12.80 -15.74 -7.68
C ASP A 196 -11.49 -15.50 -8.42
N ALA A 197 -11.39 -14.44 -9.22
CA ALA A 197 -10.14 -14.03 -9.85
C ALA A 197 -9.07 -13.66 -8.83
N VAL A 198 -9.42 -12.88 -7.81
CA VAL A 198 -8.50 -12.51 -6.71
C VAL A 198 -8.02 -13.74 -5.95
N ASP A 199 -8.92 -14.68 -5.62
CA ASP A 199 -8.59 -15.93 -4.92
C ASP A 199 -7.62 -16.84 -5.72
N ASN A 200 -7.73 -16.85 -7.04
CA ASN A 200 -6.98 -17.78 -7.88
C ASN A 200 -5.71 -17.15 -8.49
N TYR A 201 -5.75 -15.86 -8.84
CA TYR A 201 -4.66 -15.19 -9.54
C TYR A 201 -3.65 -14.52 -8.62
N ILE A 202 -4.10 -13.86 -7.54
CA ILE A 202 -3.16 -13.23 -6.60
C ILE A 202 -2.38 -14.33 -5.86
N PRO A 203 -1.04 -14.32 -5.89
CA PRO A 203 -0.25 -15.35 -5.23
C PRO A 203 -0.42 -15.29 -3.70
N THR A 204 -0.39 -16.45 -3.05
CA THR A 204 -0.25 -16.48 -1.59
C THR A 204 1.17 -16.05 -1.26
N PRO A 205 1.37 -14.96 -0.47
CA PRO A 205 2.70 -14.44 -0.23
C PRO A 205 3.55 -15.39 0.62
N ASP A 206 4.84 -15.46 0.29
CA ASP A 206 5.82 -16.11 1.16
C ASP A 206 6.12 -15.23 2.36
N ARG A 207 5.75 -15.68 3.55
CA ARG A 207 5.92 -14.94 4.80
C ARG A 207 7.31 -15.18 5.39
N LYS A 208 8.12 -14.13 5.50
CA LYS A 208 9.45 -14.17 6.12
C LYS A 208 9.35 -14.22 7.65
N ALA A 209 8.69 -15.24 8.20
CA ALA A 209 8.42 -15.37 9.63
C ALA A 209 9.66 -15.69 10.46
N ASP A 210 10.69 -16.28 9.85
CA ASP A 210 11.94 -16.69 10.52
C ASP A 210 12.94 -15.55 10.72
N LEU A 211 12.69 -14.39 10.12
CA LEU A 211 13.54 -13.20 10.28
C LEU A 211 13.20 -12.44 11.57
N PRO A 212 14.09 -11.57 12.06
CA PRO A 212 13.77 -10.68 13.17
C PRO A 212 12.57 -9.80 12.87
N PHE A 213 11.69 -9.61 13.85
CA PHE A 213 10.48 -8.79 13.71
C PHE A 213 10.78 -7.37 13.22
N LEU A 214 9.97 -6.91 12.27
CA LEU A 214 9.98 -5.54 11.79
C LEU A 214 8.59 -5.14 11.31
N MET A 215 8.12 -3.98 11.79
CA MET A 215 6.83 -3.38 11.41
C MET A 215 7.00 -1.88 11.20
N PRO A 216 6.86 -1.35 9.98
CA PRO A 216 6.78 0.09 9.73
C PRO A 216 5.56 0.68 10.43
N VAL A 217 5.74 1.82 11.08
CA VAL A 217 4.65 2.54 11.76
C VAL A 217 3.89 3.37 10.73
N GLU A 218 2.59 3.10 10.61
CA GLU A 218 1.68 3.78 9.70
C GLU A 218 0.90 4.88 10.40
N ASP A 219 0.33 4.59 11.57
CA ASP A 219 -0.40 5.55 12.39
C ASP A 219 -0.15 5.30 13.88
N VAL A 220 -0.39 6.33 14.68
CA VAL A 220 -0.20 6.30 16.14
C VAL A 220 -1.36 7.00 16.82
N PHE A 221 -2.02 6.32 17.73
CA PHE A 221 -3.09 6.89 18.53
C PHE A 221 -3.04 6.43 19.99
N THR A 222 -3.79 7.10 20.83
CA THR A 222 -3.88 6.78 22.26
C THR A 222 -5.25 6.21 22.57
N ILE A 223 -5.26 5.09 23.29
CA ILE A 223 -6.49 4.53 23.87
C ILE A 223 -6.54 4.95 25.34
N THR A 224 -7.57 5.70 25.72
CA THR A 224 -7.76 6.15 27.10
C THR A 224 -7.74 4.96 28.07
N GLY A 225 -6.86 5.04 29.08
CA GLY A 225 -6.70 3.98 30.10
C GLY A 225 -5.89 2.75 29.65
N ARG A 226 -5.45 2.67 28.37
CA ARG A 226 -4.63 1.54 27.87
C ARG A 226 -3.24 1.95 27.42
N GLY A 227 -3.08 3.12 26.81
CA GLY A 227 -1.78 3.63 26.37
C GLY A 227 -1.69 3.94 24.89
N THR A 228 -0.49 4.02 24.36
CA THR A 228 -0.17 4.33 22.96
C THR A 228 -0.21 3.06 22.12
N VAL A 229 -0.88 3.16 20.97
CA VAL A 229 -0.97 2.09 19.95
C VAL A 229 -0.29 2.58 18.70
N ALA A 230 0.65 1.81 18.19
CA ALA A 230 1.23 1.97 16.86
C ALA A 230 0.61 0.93 15.92
N THR A 231 0.14 1.36 14.75
CA THR A 231 -0.40 0.46 13.73
C THR A 231 0.55 0.32 12.55
N GLY A 232 0.47 -0.81 11.88
CA GLY A 232 1.22 -1.10 10.68
C GLY A 232 1.09 -2.55 10.25
N ARG A 233 1.61 -2.85 9.07
CA ARG A 233 1.77 -4.22 8.60
C ARG A 233 3.11 -4.78 9.08
N VAL A 234 3.09 -5.98 9.62
CA VAL A 234 4.33 -6.72 9.94
C VAL A 234 5.04 -7.08 8.62
N GLU A 235 6.21 -6.50 8.38
CA GLU A 235 7.00 -6.71 7.16
C GLU A 235 7.69 -8.09 7.19
N ARG A 236 8.21 -8.46 8.36
CA ARG A 236 8.89 -9.74 8.59
C ARG A 236 8.89 -10.13 10.06
N GLY A 237 9.16 -11.41 10.32
CA GLY A 237 9.31 -11.96 11.65
C GLY A 237 7.99 -12.18 12.38
N GLN A 238 8.11 -12.40 13.67
CA GLN A 238 7.00 -12.59 14.60
C GLN A 238 7.16 -11.69 15.82
N LEU A 239 6.04 -11.26 16.39
CA LEU A 239 5.94 -10.50 17.63
C LEU A 239 4.95 -11.17 18.56
N LYS A 240 5.35 -11.43 19.81
CA LYS A 240 4.46 -11.94 20.86
C LYS A 240 4.15 -10.86 21.88
N THR A 241 3.03 -11.03 22.57
CA THR A 241 2.70 -10.18 23.71
C THR A 241 3.79 -10.30 24.79
N ASN A 242 4.24 -9.17 25.32
CA ASN A 242 5.35 -8.95 26.25
C ASN A 242 6.75 -9.02 25.62
N ASP A 243 6.89 -9.14 24.33
CA ASP A 243 8.20 -8.97 23.68
C ASP A 243 8.67 -7.52 23.79
N THR A 244 9.99 -7.36 23.91
CA THR A 244 10.65 -6.06 23.83
C THR A 244 10.81 -5.68 22.36
N VAL A 245 10.50 -4.44 22.03
CA VAL A 245 10.69 -3.85 20.71
C VAL A 245 11.47 -2.54 20.79
N GLU A 246 12.20 -2.21 19.74
CA GLU A 246 12.84 -0.92 19.54
C GLU A 246 12.04 -0.06 18.55
N ILE A 247 11.94 1.23 18.85
CA ILE A 247 11.41 2.26 17.95
C ILE A 247 12.63 2.88 17.27
N VAL A 248 12.74 2.75 15.94
CA VAL A 248 13.94 3.09 15.16
C VAL A 248 13.58 4.03 14.00
N GLY A 249 14.41 5.02 13.76
CA GLY A 249 14.30 5.98 12.66
C GLY A 249 13.76 7.35 13.10
N LEU A 250 13.96 8.36 12.27
CA LEU A 250 13.68 9.79 12.46
C LEU A 250 14.47 10.46 13.59
N GLU A 251 15.10 9.69 14.44
CA GLU A 251 15.98 10.10 15.52
C GLU A 251 17.20 9.16 15.53
N GLU A 252 18.35 9.64 15.96
CA GLU A 252 19.57 8.82 16.06
C GLU A 252 19.45 7.80 17.21
N GLU A 253 18.81 8.21 18.30
CA GLU A 253 18.61 7.37 19.47
C GLU A 253 17.41 6.43 19.28
N LYS A 254 17.61 5.17 19.61
CA LYS A 254 16.56 4.16 19.67
C LYS A 254 15.88 4.18 21.02
N LYS A 255 14.55 4.04 21.01
CA LYS A 255 13.77 3.88 22.24
C LYS A 255 13.32 2.44 22.36
N SER A 256 13.56 1.80 23.51
CA SER A 256 13.11 0.46 23.80
C SER A 256 11.80 0.48 24.58
N THR A 257 10.86 -0.38 24.22
CA THR A 257 9.58 -0.53 24.90
C THR A 257 9.11 -1.99 24.85
N VAL A 258 7.97 -2.28 25.49
CA VAL A 258 7.36 -3.61 25.51
C VAL A 258 6.00 -3.57 24.84
N CYS A 259 5.74 -4.48 23.92
CA CYS A 259 4.43 -4.73 23.35
C CYS A 259 3.56 -5.47 24.37
N THR A 260 2.54 -4.80 24.92
CA THR A 260 1.65 -5.38 25.95
C THR A 260 0.37 -5.97 25.42
N GLY A 261 0.09 -5.81 24.14
CA GLY A 261 -1.08 -6.38 23.50
C GLY A 261 -1.02 -6.17 21.99
N ILE A 262 -1.60 -7.10 21.27
CA ILE A 262 -1.65 -7.11 19.81
C ILE A 262 -3.11 -7.27 19.40
N GLU A 263 -3.57 -6.44 18.48
CA GLU A 263 -4.93 -6.49 17.94
C GLU A 263 -4.91 -6.39 16.42
N MET A 264 -5.77 -7.14 15.75
CA MET A 264 -6.05 -7.04 14.32
C MET A 264 -7.56 -7.00 14.12
N PHE A 265 -8.09 -5.99 13.43
CA PHE A 265 -9.53 -5.80 13.22
C PHE A 265 -10.36 -5.91 14.51
N ARG A 266 -9.88 -5.29 15.61
CA ARG A 266 -10.47 -5.31 16.97
C ARG A 266 -10.51 -6.69 17.66
N LYS A 267 -9.90 -7.72 17.06
CA LYS A 267 -9.72 -9.05 17.67
C LYS A 267 -8.32 -9.12 18.31
N ILE A 268 -8.21 -9.84 19.42
CA ILE A 268 -6.93 -10.02 20.14
C ILE A 268 -6.13 -11.12 19.45
N LEU A 269 -4.81 -10.88 19.30
CA LEU A 269 -3.85 -11.89 18.87
C LEU A 269 -2.90 -12.24 20.00
N ASP A 270 -2.55 -13.52 20.12
CA ASP A 270 -1.49 -13.98 21.03
C ASP A 270 -0.11 -13.63 20.46
N TYR A 271 0.01 -13.66 19.13
CA TYR A 271 1.20 -13.26 18.40
C TYR A 271 0.81 -12.71 17.02
N ALA A 272 1.66 -11.83 16.50
CA ALA A 272 1.60 -11.36 15.13
C ALA A 272 2.72 -11.98 14.30
N GLU A 273 2.50 -12.13 13.00
CA GLU A 273 3.50 -12.63 12.05
C GLU A 273 3.52 -11.78 10.77
N ALA A 274 4.58 -11.97 9.99
CA ALA A 274 4.75 -11.28 8.72
C ALA A 274 3.46 -11.30 7.89
N GLY A 275 3.02 -10.14 7.45
CA GLY A 275 1.80 -9.92 6.69
C GLY A 275 0.60 -9.44 7.50
N ASP A 276 0.58 -9.59 8.81
CA ASP A 276 -0.54 -9.11 9.64
C ASP A 276 -0.57 -7.58 9.71
N ASN A 277 -1.77 -7.01 9.57
CA ASN A 277 -2.02 -5.60 9.87
C ASN A 277 -2.46 -5.45 11.31
N ILE A 278 -1.58 -4.95 12.17
CA ILE A 278 -1.81 -4.95 13.61
C ILE A 278 -1.77 -3.57 14.25
N GLY A 279 -2.44 -3.47 15.40
CA GLY A 279 -2.19 -2.45 16.39
C GLY A 279 -1.40 -3.03 17.55
N CYS A 280 -0.22 -2.49 17.79
CA CYS A 280 0.70 -2.88 18.85
C CYS A 280 0.57 -1.91 20.01
N LEU A 281 0.11 -2.38 21.18
CA LEU A 281 -0.02 -1.58 22.40
C LEU A 281 1.34 -1.50 23.10
N LEU A 282 1.90 -0.30 23.22
CA LEU A 282 3.23 -0.03 23.73
C LEU A 282 3.19 0.46 25.19
N ARG A 283 4.07 -0.08 26.03
CA ARG A 283 4.16 0.28 27.45
C ARG A 283 5.05 1.51 27.67
N GLY A 284 4.54 2.49 28.42
CA GLY A 284 5.38 3.59 28.92
C GLY A 284 5.86 4.59 27.88
N VAL A 285 5.31 4.54 26.66
CA VAL A 285 5.56 5.51 25.59
C VAL A 285 4.33 6.39 25.37
N GLN A 286 4.57 7.66 25.14
CA GLN A 286 3.53 8.61 24.77
C GLN A 286 3.35 8.65 23.25
N ARG A 287 2.22 9.17 22.78
CA ARG A 287 1.95 9.33 21.35
C ARG A 287 3.04 10.13 20.63
N THR A 288 3.64 11.10 21.32
CA THR A 288 4.72 11.95 20.78
C THR A 288 6.04 11.23 20.61
N ASP A 289 6.24 10.10 21.29
CA ASP A 289 7.47 9.30 21.25
C ASP A 289 7.54 8.37 20.04
N VAL A 290 6.39 8.12 19.39
CA VAL A 290 6.28 7.27 18.21
C VAL A 290 5.69 8.08 17.08
N LYS A 291 6.29 8.00 15.90
CA LYS A 291 5.87 8.76 14.72
C LYS A 291 5.69 7.83 13.52
N ARG A 292 4.75 8.17 12.63
CA ARG A 292 4.70 7.56 11.29
C ARG A 292 6.06 7.70 10.61
N GLY A 293 6.52 6.64 9.99
CA GLY A 293 7.83 6.59 9.32
C GLY A 293 8.96 5.97 10.14
N GLN A 294 8.76 5.80 11.45
CA GLN A 294 9.62 4.92 12.25
C GLN A 294 9.25 3.46 12.02
N VAL A 295 10.07 2.55 12.52
CA VAL A 295 9.75 1.13 12.56
C VAL A 295 9.77 0.61 13.99
N LEU A 296 8.91 -0.36 14.30
CA LEU A 296 9.07 -1.23 15.47
C LEU A 296 9.85 -2.45 15.03
N SER A 297 10.91 -2.79 15.75
CA SER A 297 11.79 -3.91 15.39
C SER A 297 12.18 -4.76 16.59
N ALA A 298 12.61 -5.98 16.33
CA ALA A 298 13.33 -6.77 17.33
C ALA A 298 14.60 -6.01 17.75
N PRO A 299 14.98 -6.07 19.05
CA PRO A 299 16.14 -5.33 19.55
C PRO A 299 17.42 -5.63 18.76
N GLY A 300 18.10 -4.56 18.32
CA GLY A 300 19.37 -4.63 17.60
C GLY A 300 19.28 -5.12 16.15
N SER A 301 18.08 -5.38 15.59
CA SER A 301 17.93 -5.97 14.26
C SER A 301 18.00 -4.97 13.10
N ILE A 302 17.81 -3.69 13.37
CA ILE A 302 17.93 -2.61 12.38
C ILE A 302 18.47 -1.33 13.04
N HIS A 303 19.10 -0.48 12.23
CA HIS A 303 19.70 0.78 12.70
C HIS A 303 19.21 1.94 11.86
N PRO A 304 19.18 3.18 12.43
CA PRO A 304 18.92 4.37 11.65
C PRO A 304 20.20 4.79 10.91
N HIS A 305 20.07 5.17 9.64
CA HIS A 305 21.18 5.61 8.79
C HIS A 305 20.78 6.85 8.00
N THR A 306 21.76 7.67 7.66
CA THR A 306 21.60 8.86 6.80
C THR A 306 22.27 8.69 5.45
N LYS A 307 23.26 7.79 5.31
CA LYS A 307 24.05 7.67 4.08
C LYS A 307 23.97 6.26 3.50
N PHE A 308 23.67 6.19 2.24
CA PHE A 308 23.63 4.92 1.49
C PHE A 308 23.99 5.12 0.02
N THR A 309 24.34 4.04 -0.64
CA THR A 309 24.42 3.96 -2.10
C THR A 309 23.16 3.23 -2.58
N GLY A 310 22.54 3.73 -3.64
CA GLY A 310 21.37 3.11 -4.27
C GLY A 310 21.53 3.03 -5.76
N GLN A 311 21.11 1.92 -6.35
CA GLN A 311 20.91 1.80 -7.78
C GLN A 311 19.56 2.41 -8.12
N VAL A 312 19.55 3.41 -9.01
CA VAL A 312 18.37 4.22 -9.32
C VAL A 312 18.11 4.24 -10.81
N TYR A 313 16.87 3.96 -11.18
CA TYR A 313 16.33 4.24 -12.49
C TYR A 313 15.60 5.59 -12.47
N VAL A 314 16.01 6.50 -13.34
CA VAL A 314 15.41 7.84 -13.49
C VAL A 314 14.34 7.77 -14.57
N LEU A 315 13.08 8.00 -14.19
CA LEU A 315 11.95 7.91 -15.10
C LEU A 315 12.10 8.90 -16.27
N SER A 316 11.84 8.42 -17.47
CA SER A 316 11.80 9.22 -18.68
C SER A 316 10.59 10.17 -18.70
N LYS A 317 10.57 11.09 -19.66
CA LYS A 317 9.45 12.00 -19.87
C LYS A 317 8.15 11.24 -20.17
N ASP A 318 8.23 10.21 -20.98
CA ASP A 318 7.07 9.44 -21.46
C ASP A 318 6.47 8.60 -20.32
N GLU A 319 7.28 8.24 -19.32
CA GLU A 319 6.86 7.60 -18.08
C GLU A 319 6.35 8.59 -17.00
N GLY A 320 6.15 9.87 -17.36
CA GLY A 320 5.70 10.91 -16.44
C GLY A 320 6.80 11.51 -15.54
N GLY A 321 8.06 11.12 -15.79
CA GLY A 321 9.23 11.57 -15.04
C GLY A 321 9.71 12.98 -15.42
N ARG A 322 11.02 13.20 -15.29
CA ARG A 322 11.68 14.47 -15.59
C ARG A 322 11.82 14.70 -17.08
N HIS A 323 11.90 16.00 -17.47
CA HIS A 323 12.21 16.42 -18.85
C HIS A 323 13.66 16.91 -19.01
N THR A 324 14.34 17.14 -17.89
CA THR A 324 15.68 17.73 -17.84
C THR A 324 16.60 16.88 -16.98
N PRO A 325 17.91 16.85 -17.30
CA PRO A 325 18.88 16.20 -16.44
C PRO A 325 18.94 16.84 -15.06
N PHE A 326 19.50 16.12 -14.10
CA PHE A 326 19.92 16.69 -12.82
C PHE A 326 21.42 16.48 -12.61
N PHE A 327 21.95 17.25 -11.69
CA PHE A 327 23.39 17.34 -11.39
C PHE A 327 23.65 16.98 -9.94
N ASN A 328 24.92 16.92 -9.56
CA ASN A 328 25.33 16.80 -8.17
C ASN A 328 24.62 17.83 -7.26
N ASN A 329 24.35 17.43 -6.03
CA ASN A 329 23.60 18.21 -5.03
C ASN A 329 22.10 18.38 -5.35
N TYR A 330 21.53 17.57 -6.24
CA TYR A 330 20.11 17.50 -6.41
C TYR A 330 19.41 17.01 -5.12
N ARG A 331 18.30 17.64 -4.75
CA ARG A 331 17.64 17.45 -3.44
C ARG A 331 16.16 17.06 -3.58
N PRO A 332 15.85 15.85 -4.04
CA PRO A 332 14.49 15.35 -4.09
C PRO A 332 14.03 14.78 -2.73
N GLN A 333 12.76 14.31 -2.70
CA GLN A 333 12.22 13.52 -1.62
C GLN A 333 12.38 12.03 -1.91
N PHE A 334 12.87 11.31 -0.92
CA PHE A 334 13.01 9.85 -0.93
C PHE A 334 11.89 9.24 -0.10
N TYR A 335 11.14 8.33 -0.68
CA TYR A 335 10.04 7.61 -0.04
C TYR A 335 10.48 6.21 0.32
N PHE A 336 10.53 5.93 1.62
CA PHE A 336 10.84 4.61 2.17
C PHE A 336 9.69 4.14 3.04
N ARG A 337 9.17 2.94 2.83
CA ARG A 337 8.08 2.39 3.65
C ARG A 337 6.94 3.43 3.85
N THR A 338 6.80 3.93 5.08
CA THR A 338 5.71 4.86 5.47
C THR A 338 6.18 6.32 5.61
N THR A 339 7.42 6.65 5.23
CA THR A 339 8.00 7.99 5.38
C THR A 339 8.59 8.55 4.08
N ASP A 340 8.72 9.85 4.06
CA ASP A 340 9.49 10.60 3.05
C ASP A 340 10.51 11.49 3.73
N VAL A 341 11.70 11.54 3.18
CA VAL A 341 12.82 12.35 3.67
C VAL A 341 13.54 12.99 2.50
N THR A 342 13.90 14.26 2.64
CA THR A 342 14.77 14.94 1.67
C THR A 342 16.17 14.36 1.74
N GLY A 343 16.78 14.06 0.60
CA GLY A 343 18.16 13.62 0.50
C GLY A 343 18.93 14.41 -0.54
N VAL A 344 20.24 14.44 -0.39
CA VAL A 344 21.18 15.04 -1.34
C VAL A 344 21.82 13.93 -2.14
N ILE A 345 21.76 14.03 -3.47
CA ILE A 345 22.37 13.06 -4.38
C ILE A 345 23.77 13.52 -4.77
N THR A 346 24.71 12.58 -4.69
CA THR A 346 26.06 12.70 -5.29
C THR A 346 26.21 11.63 -6.34
N LEU A 347 26.48 12.05 -7.57
CA LEU A 347 26.72 11.17 -8.71
C LEU A 347 28.11 10.53 -8.64
N PRO A 348 28.35 9.37 -9.27
CA PRO A 348 29.65 8.71 -9.33
C PRO A 348 30.72 9.62 -9.95
N GLU A 349 31.99 9.38 -9.58
CA GLU A 349 33.12 10.09 -10.19
C GLU A 349 33.11 9.95 -11.72
N GLY A 350 33.27 11.07 -12.43
CA GLY A 350 33.23 11.14 -13.88
C GLY A 350 31.82 11.30 -14.48
N THR A 351 30.78 11.29 -13.66
CA THR A 351 29.39 11.56 -14.11
C THR A 351 29.01 12.99 -13.76
N GLU A 352 28.89 13.85 -14.76
CA GLU A 352 28.55 15.27 -14.54
C GLU A 352 27.04 15.47 -14.33
N MET A 353 26.20 14.67 -15.03
CA MET A 353 24.75 14.74 -14.99
C MET A 353 24.12 13.37 -15.16
N CYS A 354 22.86 13.26 -14.74
CA CYS A 354 22.01 12.09 -14.95
C CYS A 354 20.80 12.48 -15.79
N MET A 355 20.57 11.74 -16.87
CA MET A 355 19.48 11.99 -17.83
C MET A 355 18.22 11.19 -17.44
N PRO A 356 17.03 11.68 -17.80
CA PRO A 356 15.83 10.84 -17.79
C PRO A 356 16.05 9.56 -18.63
N GLY A 357 15.69 8.39 -18.08
CA GLY A 357 15.93 7.08 -18.67
C GLY A 357 17.23 6.39 -18.24
N ASP A 358 18.10 7.08 -17.52
CA ASP A 358 19.36 6.49 -17.02
C ASP A 358 19.14 5.55 -15.83
N ASN A 359 20.00 4.55 -15.76
CA ASN A 359 20.16 3.69 -14.60
C ASN A 359 21.55 3.94 -13.98
N VAL A 360 21.58 4.48 -12.77
CA VAL A 360 22.82 5.01 -12.17
C VAL A 360 22.93 4.60 -10.71
N ASP A 361 24.11 4.22 -10.26
CA ASP A 361 24.45 4.10 -8.85
C ASP A 361 24.72 5.49 -8.27
N MET A 362 24.01 5.87 -7.20
CA MET A 362 24.16 7.19 -6.59
C MET A 362 24.42 7.07 -5.10
N ASN A 363 25.25 7.99 -4.59
CA ASN A 363 25.39 8.19 -3.16
C ASN A 363 24.32 9.18 -2.69
N VAL A 364 23.61 8.84 -1.63
CA VAL A 364 22.54 9.65 -1.06
C VAL A 364 22.86 9.96 0.40
N GLU A 365 22.71 11.23 0.78
CA GLU A 365 22.76 11.68 2.15
C GLU A 365 21.41 12.29 2.55
N LEU A 366 20.69 11.60 3.44
CA LEU A 366 19.40 12.02 3.96
C LEU A 366 19.56 13.09 5.05
N ILE A 367 18.63 14.05 5.11
CA ILE A 367 18.63 15.09 6.15
C ILE A 367 18.17 14.57 7.52
N THR A 368 17.56 13.39 7.57
CA THR A 368 17.03 12.76 8.78
C THR A 368 17.35 11.27 8.74
N PRO A 369 17.84 10.68 9.83
CA PRO A 369 18.14 9.25 9.87
C PRO A 369 16.85 8.43 9.79
N ILE A 370 16.86 7.38 8.97
CA ILE A 370 15.75 6.45 8.85
C ILE A 370 16.23 5.00 8.97
N ALA A 371 15.32 4.11 9.34
CA ALA A 371 15.58 2.67 9.39
C ALA A 371 15.69 2.11 7.98
N ILE A 372 16.89 2.00 7.44
CA ILE A 372 17.19 1.44 6.12
C ILE A 372 18.13 0.24 6.22
N GLU A 373 18.04 -0.63 5.23
CA GLU A 373 18.88 -1.81 5.07
C GLU A 373 19.11 -2.10 3.58
N GLU A 374 20.11 -2.89 3.28
CA GLU A 374 20.41 -3.32 1.90
C GLU A 374 19.21 -4.08 1.32
N GLY A 375 18.90 -3.84 0.05
CA GLY A 375 17.76 -4.41 -0.66
C GLY A 375 16.45 -3.64 -0.47
N LEU A 376 16.41 -2.62 0.42
CA LEU A 376 15.20 -1.81 0.58
C LEU A 376 14.94 -0.96 -0.67
N ARG A 377 13.73 -1.05 -1.19
CA ARG A 377 13.28 -0.22 -2.33
C ARG A 377 12.84 1.16 -1.87
N PHE A 378 12.99 2.13 -2.76
CA PHE A 378 12.54 3.49 -2.53
C PHE A 378 12.08 4.17 -3.84
N ALA A 379 11.21 5.17 -3.69
CA ALA A 379 10.83 6.06 -4.78
C ALA A 379 11.44 7.44 -4.56
N ILE A 380 11.75 8.13 -5.67
CA ILE A 380 12.24 9.51 -5.67
C ILE A 380 11.16 10.40 -6.25
N ARG A 381 10.80 11.47 -5.54
CA ARG A 381 9.76 12.42 -5.96
C ARG A 381 10.23 13.86 -5.94
N GLU A 382 9.74 14.64 -6.90
CA GLU A 382 9.97 16.08 -7.01
C GLU A 382 8.68 16.76 -7.51
N GLY A 383 8.28 17.86 -6.87
CA GLY A 383 7.14 18.65 -7.31
C GLY A 383 5.83 17.90 -7.48
N GLY A 384 5.59 16.88 -6.63
CA GLY A 384 4.39 16.05 -6.68
C GLY A 384 4.44 14.90 -7.69
N ARG A 385 5.55 14.70 -8.41
CA ARG A 385 5.74 13.63 -9.40
C ARG A 385 6.79 12.63 -8.95
N THR A 386 6.59 11.37 -9.32
CA THR A 386 7.63 10.35 -9.19
C THR A 386 8.63 10.56 -10.34
N VAL A 387 9.90 10.72 -9.99
CA VAL A 387 10.98 10.99 -10.97
C VAL A 387 12.01 9.88 -11.02
N GLY A 388 11.94 8.91 -10.15
CA GLY A 388 12.80 7.75 -10.17
C GLY A 388 12.43 6.73 -9.10
N SER A 389 13.02 5.58 -9.22
CA SER A 389 12.94 4.50 -8.22
C SER A 389 14.27 3.80 -8.10
N GLY A 390 14.52 3.23 -6.92
CA GLY A 390 15.79 2.54 -6.70
C GLY A 390 15.73 1.51 -5.59
N VAL A 391 16.86 0.87 -5.41
CA VAL A 391 17.10 -0.09 -4.32
C VAL A 391 18.40 0.29 -3.60
N VAL A 392 18.40 0.18 -2.29
CA VAL A 392 19.62 0.39 -1.48
C VAL A 392 20.58 -0.76 -1.73
N THR A 393 21.77 -0.46 -2.21
CA THR A 393 22.81 -1.45 -2.51
C THR A 393 23.85 -1.57 -1.41
N SER A 394 24.12 -0.48 -0.69
CA SER A 394 24.99 -0.49 0.50
C SER A 394 24.68 0.65 1.45
N ILE A 395 24.96 0.43 2.72
CA ILE A 395 24.88 1.44 3.77
C ILE A 395 26.28 2.04 3.97
N ASN A 396 26.37 3.36 3.91
CA ASN A 396 27.65 4.08 4.01
C ASN A 396 27.82 4.82 5.34
N GLU A 397 26.88 4.61 6.32
CA GLU A 397 26.78 5.18 7.66
C GLU A 397 25.70 6.18 7.98
#